data_3b9e69ccfe3e7e0812a3b5ad64f5291d
#
_entry.id   3b9e69ccfe3e7e0812a3b5ad64f5291d
#
_cell.length_a   1.000
_cell.length_b   1.000
_cell.length_c   1.000
_cell.angle_alpha   90.00
_cell.angle_beta   90.00
_cell.angle_gamma   90.00
#
_symmetry.space_group_name_H-M   'P 1'
#
loop_
_entity.id
_entity.type
_entity.pdbx_description
1 polymer ?
#
loop_
_entity_poly.entity_id
_entity_poly.type
_entity_poly.pdbx_seq_one_letter_code
_entity_poly.pdbx_strand_id
1 'polypeptide(L)'
;MRFKNVREKITFIDSLENMDNESVKKYISILSMLANDKNIDVKLTLARQLVLFDSDEIEEILYGMLFDQNRLVRLEAIDSISIGRHEKSIEKVQVMLREEGFLIRMYAVATLFDLITNAYGMNEKAFGKYNQIIQQSFQIERNPYVLLSYHKNEYYMHREKGWLLLRNSYAYALDNEKYDLIWTILHIFEEIKNKDNYSELMQVVDYKVEKLLLAQKAFVDKLHIKKVPYKVLILDEDNVFLSHIIALLLRSICRKEDIFIDTAGIGQGILNMNDIKVFCKLNNISCPEKLCSKRITSIYEYDYIICFNTMIDPEMYSEIKVLYYNNVDFKDKEQLMLLCVDIKTKLFGQLEL
;
A
#
# COMPACT_ATOMS: atom_id res chain seq x y z
N MET A 1 27.36 -12.05 12.37
CA MET A 1 26.45 -11.11 13.06
C MET A 1 25.20 -11.86 13.49
N ARG A 2 24.65 -11.59 14.67
CA ARG A 2 23.46 -12.27 15.19
C ARG A 2 22.44 -11.21 15.57
N PHE A 3 21.26 -11.21 14.94
CA PHE A 3 20.17 -10.29 15.24
C PHE A 3 19.25 -10.88 16.31
N LYS A 4 18.84 -10.07 17.29
CA LYS A 4 17.97 -10.50 18.39
C LYS A 4 16.48 -10.48 17.98
N ASN A 5 16.10 -9.56 17.08
CA ASN A 5 14.72 -9.34 16.66
C ASN A 5 14.63 -8.71 15.27
N VAL A 6 13.40 -8.55 14.76
CA VAL A 6 13.11 -7.94 13.46
C VAL A 6 13.61 -6.50 13.36
N ARG A 7 13.45 -5.71 14.44
CA ARG A 7 13.86 -4.30 14.46
C ARG A 7 15.36 -4.15 14.22
N GLU A 8 16.19 -4.98 14.87
CA GLU A 8 17.64 -4.95 14.64
C GLU A 8 18.01 -5.29 13.20
N LYS A 9 17.28 -6.21 12.55
CA LYS A 9 17.49 -6.54 11.13
C LYS A 9 17.17 -5.36 10.23
N ILE A 10 16.02 -4.72 10.45
CA ILE A 10 15.60 -3.54 9.69
C ILE A 10 16.58 -2.39 9.90
N THR A 11 16.96 -2.09 11.14
CA THR A 11 17.97 -1.05 11.42
C THR A 11 19.30 -1.33 10.73
N PHE A 12 19.73 -2.59 10.66
CA PHE A 12 20.93 -2.97 9.90
C PHE A 12 20.74 -2.73 8.40
N ILE A 13 19.59 -3.12 7.84
CA ILE A 13 19.29 -2.91 6.41
C ILE A 13 19.25 -1.41 6.09
N ASP A 14 18.59 -0.60 6.92
CA ASP A 14 18.53 0.86 6.73
C ASP A 14 19.94 1.49 6.80
N SER A 15 20.84 0.94 7.62
CA SER A 15 22.22 1.44 7.70
C SER A 15 23.03 1.21 6.42
N LEU A 16 22.57 0.35 5.50
CA LEU A 16 23.24 0.10 4.22
C LEU A 16 23.30 1.35 3.33
N GLU A 17 22.30 2.25 3.42
CA GLU A 17 22.25 3.50 2.64
C GLU A 17 23.50 4.37 2.79
N ASN A 18 24.21 4.22 3.92
CA ASN A 18 25.44 4.95 4.23
C ASN A 18 26.72 4.21 3.81
N MET A 19 26.60 3.09 3.09
CA MET A 19 27.72 2.25 2.68
C MET A 19 27.99 2.40 1.17
N ASP A 20 29.25 2.27 0.79
CA ASP A 20 29.63 2.11 -0.61
C ASP A 20 29.56 0.63 -1.07
N ASN A 21 29.62 0.40 -2.39
CA ASN A 21 29.58 -0.92 -3.00
C ASN A 21 30.58 -1.91 -2.40
N GLU A 22 31.81 -1.50 -2.11
CA GLU A 22 32.85 -2.38 -1.56
C GLU A 22 32.57 -2.74 -0.09
N SER A 23 32.01 -1.81 0.67
CA SER A 23 31.64 -2.03 2.06
C SER A 23 30.49 -3.00 2.20
N VAL A 24 29.47 -2.90 1.33
CA VAL A 24 28.30 -3.78 1.33
C VAL A 24 28.66 -5.21 0.96
N LYS A 25 29.61 -5.43 0.07
CA LYS A 25 30.09 -6.78 -0.32
C LYS A 25 30.53 -7.62 0.87
N LYS A 26 31.04 -7.01 1.93
CA LYS A 26 31.44 -7.73 3.16
C LYS A 26 30.25 -8.38 3.89
N TYR A 27 29.03 -7.97 3.56
CA TYR A 27 27.81 -8.45 4.19
C TYR A 27 26.97 -9.38 3.31
N ILE A 28 27.45 -9.79 2.13
CA ILE A 28 26.70 -10.64 1.17
C ILE A 28 26.04 -11.86 1.85
N SER A 29 26.78 -12.59 2.69
CA SER A 29 26.23 -13.75 3.41
C SER A 29 25.09 -13.37 4.35
N ILE A 30 25.15 -12.18 4.97
CA ILE A 30 24.11 -11.68 5.85
C ILE A 30 22.90 -11.23 5.02
N LEU A 31 23.13 -10.52 3.92
CA LEU A 31 22.08 -10.06 3.01
C LEU A 31 21.34 -11.27 2.40
N SER A 32 22.05 -12.31 1.98
CA SER A 32 21.44 -13.56 1.49
C SER A 32 20.60 -14.26 2.56
N MET A 33 21.04 -14.24 3.83
CA MET A 33 20.25 -14.75 4.95
C MET A 33 18.98 -13.92 5.17
N LEU A 34 19.08 -12.58 5.10
CA LEU A 34 17.94 -11.67 5.28
C LEU A 34 16.94 -11.76 4.12
N ALA A 35 17.39 -12.01 2.90
CA ALA A 35 16.54 -12.27 1.74
C ALA A 35 15.66 -13.53 1.92
N ASN A 36 16.08 -14.46 2.77
CA ASN A 36 15.33 -15.67 3.13
C ASN A 36 14.68 -15.57 4.52
N ASP A 37 14.55 -14.37 5.08
CA ASP A 37 13.94 -14.18 6.39
C ASP A 37 12.46 -14.58 6.40
N LYS A 38 11.98 -15.07 7.55
CA LYS A 38 10.57 -15.43 7.73
C LYS A 38 9.66 -14.19 7.76
N ASN A 39 10.19 -13.05 8.17
CA ASN A 39 9.46 -11.81 8.24
C ASN A 39 9.49 -11.10 6.88
N ILE A 40 8.31 -10.80 6.35
CA ILE A 40 8.12 -10.19 5.04
C ILE A 40 8.68 -8.77 5.00
N ASP A 41 8.51 -7.99 6.08
CA ASP A 41 8.95 -6.60 6.14
C ASP A 41 10.49 -6.52 6.05
N VAL A 42 11.20 -7.48 6.64
CA VAL A 42 12.66 -7.60 6.49
C VAL A 42 13.04 -7.80 5.03
N LYS A 43 12.34 -8.68 4.31
CA LYS A 43 12.61 -8.95 2.90
C LYS A 43 12.27 -7.75 2.01
N LEU A 44 11.13 -7.09 2.25
CA LEU A 44 10.73 -5.90 1.49
C LEU A 44 11.72 -4.74 1.69
N THR A 45 12.09 -4.47 2.96
CA THR A 45 13.08 -3.42 3.26
C THR A 45 14.42 -3.75 2.61
N LEU A 46 14.85 -5.01 2.64
CA LEU A 46 16.07 -5.44 1.99
C LEU A 46 16.04 -5.19 0.48
N ALA A 47 15.00 -5.63 -0.22
CA ALA A 47 14.90 -5.44 -1.66
C ALA A 47 15.01 -3.96 -2.05
N ARG A 48 14.35 -3.07 -1.31
CA ARG A 48 14.43 -1.61 -1.51
C ARG A 48 15.83 -1.04 -1.32
N GLN A 49 16.56 -1.55 -0.36
CA GLN A 49 17.92 -1.05 -0.09
C GLN A 49 18.94 -1.60 -1.08
N LEU A 50 18.77 -2.82 -1.58
CA LEU A 50 19.69 -3.45 -2.50
C LEU A 50 19.79 -2.72 -3.85
N VAL A 51 18.76 -1.99 -4.26
CA VAL A 51 18.75 -1.18 -5.48
C VAL A 51 19.84 -0.08 -5.50
N LEU A 52 20.31 0.33 -4.33
CA LEU A 52 21.33 1.37 -4.20
C LEU A 52 22.74 0.89 -4.63
N PHE A 53 22.91 -0.40 -4.85
CA PHE A 53 24.24 -1.01 -5.06
C PHE A 53 24.33 -1.66 -6.44
N ASP A 54 25.39 -1.32 -7.14
CA ASP A 54 25.77 -1.91 -8.43
C ASP A 54 26.82 -3.01 -8.21
N SER A 55 26.33 -4.25 -8.02
CA SER A 55 27.17 -5.43 -7.76
C SER A 55 26.46 -6.70 -8.23
N ASP A 56 27.17 -7.54 -8.98
CA ASP A 56 26.65 -8.82 -9.47
C ASP A 56 26.14 -9.71 -8.32
N GLU A 57 26.83 -9.71 -7.18
CA GLU A 57 26.47 -10.52 -6.02
C GLU A 57 25.16 -10.04 -5.38
N ILE A 58 24.91 -8.72 -5.40
CA ILE A 58 23.66 -8.13 -4.88
C ILE A 58 22.51 -8.40 -5.84
N GLU A 59 22.74 -8.28 -7.14
CA GLU A 59 21.74 -8.65 -8.15
C GLU A 59 21.33 -10.12 -8.05
N GLU A 60 22.26 -11.05 -7.78
CA GLU A 60 21.93 -12.46 -7.56
C GLU A 60 20.96 -12.64 -6.36
N ILE A 61 21.10 -11.83 -5.32
CA ILE A 61 20.15 -11.85 -4.19
C ILE A 61 18.77 -11.39 -4.66
N LEU A 62 18.68 -10.28 -5.41
CA LEU A 62 17.41 -9.80 -5.98
C LEU A 62 16.80 -10.81 -6.95
N TYR A 63 17.60 -11.47 -7.78
CA TYR A 63 17.09 -12.53 -8.67
C TYR A 63 16.50 -13.72 -7.88
N GLY A 64 17.10 -14.08 -6.75
CA GLY A 64 16.51 -15.06 -5.83
C GLY A 64 15.16 -14.62 -5.29
N MET A 65 15.01 -13.35 -4.96
CA MET A 65 13.76 -12.78 -4.43
C MET A 65 12.64 -12.69 -5.47
N LEU A 66 12.91 -12.72 -6.77
CA LEU A 66 11.90 -12.85 -7.83
C LEU A 66 11.05 -14.13 -7.69
N PHE A 67 11.58 -15.16 -7.05
CA PHE A 67 10.91 -16.44 -6.86
C PHE A 67 10.45 -16.66 -5.42
N ASP A 68 10.38 -15.61 -4.60
CA ASP A 68 9.88 -15.69 -3.23
C ASP A 68 8.43 -16.18 -3.20
N GLN A 69 8.08 -16.96 -2.17
CA GLN A 69 6.70 -17.45 -2.00
C GLN A 69 5.71 -16.30 -1.82
N ASN A 70 6.14 -15.19 -1.23
CA ASN A 70 5.32 -14.02 -1.01
C ASN A 70 5.31 -13.12 -2.24
N ARG A 71 4.11 -12.87 -2.77
CA ARG A 71 3.90 -12.04 -3.98
C ARG A 71 4.44 -10.61 -3.81
N LEU A 72 4.34 -10.00 -2.63
CA LEU A 72 4.81 -8.64 -2.40
C LEU A 72 6.34 -8.57 -2.49
N VAL A 73 7.03 -9.61 -2.01
CA VAL A 73 8.49 -9.70 -2.13
C VAL A 73 8.90 -9.83 -3.60
N ARG A 74 8.18 -10.64 -4.39
CA ARG A 74 8.44 -10.74 -5.84
C ARG A 74 8.24 -9.40 -6.55
N LEU A 75 7.14 -8.67 -6.22
CA LEU A 75 6.87 -7.34 -6.79
C LEU A 75 7.97 -6.34 -6.45
N GLU A 76 8.37 -6.28 -5.20
CA GLU A 76 9.44 -5.38 -4.74
C GLU A 76 10.78 -5.71 -5.42
N ALA A 77 11.10 -6.99 -5.58
CA ALA A 77 12.32 -7.41 -6.28
C ALA A 77 12.30 -7.00 -7.77
N ILE A 78 11.16 -7.16 -8.47
CA ILE A 78 11.01 -6.73 -9.86
C ILE A 78 11.23 -5.22 -9.98
N ASP A 79 10.61 -4.44 -9.09
CA ASP A 79 10.71 -2.98 -9.07
C ASP A 79 12.16 -2.54 -8.80
N SER A 80 12.81 -3.16 -7.82
CA SER A 80 14.20 -2.88 -7.46
C SER A 80 15.20 -3.20 -8.58
N ILE A 81 14.92 -4.22 -9.40
CA ILE A 81 15.79 -4.59 -10.55
C ILE A 81 15.65 -3.59 -11.71
N SER A 82 14.55 -2.81 -11.79
CA SER A 82 14.26 -1.90 -12.91
C SER A 82 15.36 -0.88 -13.20
N ILE A 83 16.14 -0.51 -12.19
CA ILE A 83 17.25 0.46 -12.30
C ILE A 83 18.52 -0.18 -12.89
N GLY A 84 18.60 -1.50 -12.91
CA GLY A 84 19.76 -2.25 -13.44
C GLY A 84 20.03 -2.01 -14.94
N ARG A 85 21.23 -2.33 -15.38
CA ARG A 85 21.67 -2.22 -16.78
C ARG A 85 22.15 -3.55 -17.36
N HIS A 86 22.07 -4.63 -16.60
CA HIS A 86 22.63 -5.92 -16.97
C HIS A 86 21.65 -6.72 -17.86
N GLU A 87 22.16 -7.31 -18.94
CA GLU A 87 21.38 -8.17 -19.82
C GLU A 87 20.77 -9.37 -19.09
N LYS A 88 21.47 -9.89 -18.07
CA LYS A 88 21.00 -10.97 -17.21
C LYS A 88 19.69 -10.63 -16.48
N SER A 89 19.52 -9.37 -16.05
CA SER A 89 18.28 -8.89 -15.44
C SER A 89 17.10 -9.01 -16.40
N ILE A 90 17.31 -8.71 -17.69
CA ILE A 90 16.29 -8.84 -18.74
C ILE A 90 15.81 -10.30 -18.82
N GLU A 91 16.74 -11.27 -18.87
CA GLU A 91 16.37 -12.69 -18.94
C GLU A 91 15.62 -13.15 -17.69
N LYS A 92 16.03 -12.70 -16.51
CA LYS A 92 15.37 -13.05 -15.26
C LYS A 92 13.97 -12.48 -15.15
N VAL A 93 13.77 -11.20 -15.48
CA VAL A 93 12.47 -10.55 -15.44
C VAL A 93 11.53 -11.06 -16.54
N GLN A 94 12.06 -11.46 -17.71
CA GLN A 94 11.26 -12.04 -18.78
C GLN A 94 10.43 -13.27 -18.34
N VAL A 95 10.97 -14.07 -17.41
CA VAL A 95 10.24 -15.25 -16.86
C VAL A 95 8.98 -14.83 -16.14
N MET A 96 8.98 -13.65 -15.50
CA MET A 96 7.85 -13.11 -14.75
C MET A 96 6.64 -12.73 -15.63
N LEU A 97 6.81 -12.60 -16.94
CA LEU A 97 5.69 -12.40 -17.89
C LEU A 97 4.69 -13.56 -17.94
N ARG A 98 5.06 -14.72 -17.39
CA ARG A 98 4.22 -15.94 -17.37
C ARG A 98 3.59 -16.21 -16.01
N GLU A 99 3.82 -15.35 -15.05
CA GLU A 99 3.25 -15.48 -13.70
C GLU A 99 1.73 -15.40 -13.70
N GLU A 100 1.07 -16.15 -12.82
CA GLU A 100 -0.40 -16.14 -12.70
C GLU A 100 -0.92 -14.77 -12.24
N GLY A 101 -0.21 -14.11 -11.34
CA GLY A 101 -0.57 -12.82 -10.77
C GLY A 101 -0.41 -11.68 -11.77
N PHE A 102 -1.51 -11.02 -12.15
CA PHE A 102 -1.47 -9.92 -13.14
C PHE A 102 -0.57 -8.75 -12.70
N LEU A 103 -0.49 -8.43 -11.40
CA LEU A 103 0.39 -7.38 -10.89
C LEU A 103 1.86 -7.69 -11.19
N ILE A 104 2.28 -8.95 -11.02
CA ILE A 104 3.66 -9.36 -11.31
C ILE A 104 3.93 -9.21 -12.80
N ARG A 105 3.02 -9.64 -13.67
CA ARG A 105 3.17 -9.46 -15.12
C ARG A 105 3.20 -7.99 -15.52
N MET A 106 2.36 -7.16 -14.90
CA MET A 106 2.30 -5.71 -15.14
C MET A 106 3.65 -5.04 -14.81
N TYR A 107 4.19 -5.32 -13.63
CA TYR A 107 5.51 -4.82 -13.23
C TYR A 107 6.63 -5.38 -14.13
N ALA A 108 6.59 -6.67 -14.46
CA ALA A 108 7.58 -7.26 -15.37
C ALA A 108 7.60 -6.59 -16.75
N VAL A 109 6.43 -6.23 -17.30
CA VAL A 109 6.33 -5.48 -18.57
C VAL A 109 7.00 -4.10 -18.47
N ALA A 110 6.72 -3.37 -17.40
CA ALA A 110 7.32 -2.05 -17.16
C ALA A 110 8.83 -2.16 -16.96
N THR A 111 9.27 -3.02 -16.06
CA THR A 111 10.69 -3.24 -15.74
C THR A 111 11.50 -3.71 -16.95
N LEU A 112 10.96 -4.58 -17.80
CA LEU A 112 11.65 -4.98 -19.03
C LEU A 112 11.89 -3.81 -19.97
N PHE A 113 10.94 -2.90 -20.09
CA PHE A 113 11.12 -1.70 -20.89
C PHE A 113 12.23 -0.82 -20.31
N ASP A 114 12.22 -0.57 -19.00
CA ASP A 114 13.24 0.23 -18.33
C ASP A 114 14.64 -0.39 -18.45
N LEU A 115 14.79 -1.69 -18.18
CA LEU A 115 16.06 -2.41 -18.31
C LEU A 115 16.63 -2.34 -19.74
N ILE A 116 15.79 -2.54 -20.75
CA ILE A 116 16.21 -2.53 -22.14
C ILE A 116 16.58 -1.11 -22.58
N THR A 117 15.82 -0.10 -22.17
CA THR A 117 16.13 1.29 -22.49
C THR A 117 17.33 1.81 -21.71
N ASN A 118 17.56 1.35 -20.48
CA ASN A 118 18.76 1.64 -19.71
C ASN A 118 20.03 1.02 -20.35
N ALA A 119 19.90 -0.21 -20.85
CA ALA A 119 21.04 -0.93 -21.44
C ALA A 119 21.41 -0.43 -22.85
N TYR A 120 20.43 -0.09 -23.68
CA TYR A 120 20.63 0.20 -25.09
C TYR A 120 20.28 1.63 -25.52
N GLY A 121 19.70 2.44 -24.61
CA GLY A 121 19.14 3.75 -24.91
C GLY A 121 17.76 3.69 -25.54
N MET A 122 17.07 4.84 -25.57
CA MET A 122 15.73 4.99 -26.19
C MET A 122 15.85 5.07 -27.71
N ASN A 123 15.98 3.94 -28.38
CA ASN A 123 16.18 3.87 -29.83
C ASN A 123 15.53 2.61 -30.44
N GLU A 124 15.51 2.55 -31.78
CA GLU A 124 14.89 1.45 -32.52
C GLU A 124 15.45 0.06 -32.19
N LYS A 125 16.76 -0.03 -31.85
CA LYS A 125 17.36 -1.32 -31.47
C LYS A 125 16.80 -1.81 -30.14
N ALA A 126 16.67 -0.92 -29.14
CA ALA A 126 16.06 -1.24 -27.86
C ALA A 126 14.58 -1.63 -28.03
N PHE A 127 13.85 -0.87 -28.83
CA PHE A 127 12.44 -1.14 -29.11
C PHE A 127 12.22 -2.45 -29.85
N GLY A 128 13.08 -2.77 -30.83
CA GLY A 128 13.07 -4.07 -31.50
C GLY A 128 13.32 -5.23 -30.55
N LYS A 129 14.30 -5.11 -29.63
CA LYS A 129 14.59 -6.12 -28.61
C LYS A 129 13.42 -6.28 -27.64
N TYR A 130 12.85 -5.18 -27.17
CA TYR A 130 11.68 -5.20 -26.29
C TYR A 130 10.50 -5.92 -26.96
N ASN A 131 10.15 -5.51 -28.19
CA ASN A 131 9.04 -6.12 -28.93
C ASN A 131 9.25 -7.62 -29.14
N GLN A 132 10.46 -8.07 -29.47
CA GLN A 132 10.77 -9.50 -29.60
C GLN A 132 10.50 -10.28 -28.30
N ILE A 133 10.83 -9.71 -27.15
CA ILE A 133 10.65 -10.37 -25.85
C ILE A 133 9.18 -10.45 -25.48
N ILE A 134 8.40 -9.38 -25.68
CA ILE A 134 7.03 -9.28 -25.19
C ILE A 134 5.98 -9.83 -26.16
N GLN A 135 6.29 -10.03 -27.45
CA GLN A 135 5.31 -10.33 -28.49
C GLN A 135 4.37 -11.49 -28.14
N GLN A 136 4.91 -12.60 -27.66
CA GLN A 136 4.09 -13.77 -27.31
C GLN A 136 3.18 -13.49 -26.11
N SER A 137 3.69 -12.82 -25.07
CA SER A 137 2.93 -12.50 -23.87
C SER A 137 1.83 -11.50 -24.16
N PHE A 138 2.10 -10.49 -24.99
CA PHE A 138 1.13 -9.48 -25.40
C PHE A 138 -0.04 -10.07 -26.18
N GLN A 139 0.21 -11.01 -27.10
CA GLN A 139 -0.83 -11.64 -27.92
C GLN A 139 -1.86 -12.43 -27.10
N ILE A 140 -1.44 -13.01 -25.98
CA ILE A 140 -2.31 -13.84 -25.13
C ILE A 140 -2.86 -13.09 -23.92
N GLU A 141 -2.30 -11.93 -23.58
CA GLU A 141 -2.72 -11.16 -22.41
C GLU A 141 -4.15 -10.61 -22.58
N ARG A 142 -4.93 -10.68 -21.53
CA ARG A 142 -6.32 -10.20 -21.50
C ARG A 142 -6.58 -9.27 -20.30
N ASN A 143 -5.66 -9.22 -19.35
CA ASN A 143 -5.82 -8.36 -18.18
C ASN A 143 -5.59 -6.89 -18.57
N PRO A 144 -6.57 -5.99 -18.35
CA PRO A 144 -6.48 -4.60 -18.80
C PRO A 144 -5.35 -3.81 -18.13
N TYR A 145 -4.95 -4.16 -16.91
CA TYR A 145 -3.84 -3.50 -16.22
C TYR A 145 -2.48 -3.87 -16.82
N VAL A 146 -2.31 -5.13 -17.19
CA VAL A 146 -1.09 -5.58 -17.90
C VAL A 146 -1.03 -4.97 -19.29
N LEU A 147 -2.15 -4.99 -20.02
CA LEU A 147 -2.26 -4.34 -21.34
C LEU A 147 -1.94 -2.85 -21.27
N LEU A 148 -2.35 -2.18 -20.19
CA LEU A 148 -2.05 -0.77 -19.99
C LEU A 148 -0.53 -0.50 -19.91
N SER A 149 0.25 -1.37 -19.25
CA SER A 149 1.70 -1.25 -19.25
C SER A 149 2.31 -1.42 -20.64
N TYR A 150 1.81 -2.36 -21.45
CA TYR A 150 2.22 -2.46 -22.85
C TYR A 150 1.89 -1.20 -23.65
N HIS A 151 0.68 -0.64 -23.48
CA HIS A 151 0.24 0.57 -24.19
C HIS A 151 1.06 1.80 -23.79
N LYS A 152 1.45 1.91 -22.52
CA LYS A 152 2.36 2.96 -22.04
C LYS A 152 3.73 2.84 -22.72
N ASN A 153 4.31 1.64 -22.74
CA ASN A 153 5.60 1.41 -23.38
C ASN A 153 5.52 1.65 -24.90
N GLU A 154 4.41 1.23 -25.55
CA GLU A 154 4.17 1.52 -26.97
C GLU A 154 4.13 3.03 -27.24
N TYR A 155 3.60 3.84 -26.33
CA TYR A 155 3.62 5.29 -26.46
C TYR A 155 5.04 5.86 -26.50
N TYR A 156 5.94 5.35 -25.68
CA TYR A 156 7.35 5.78 -25.70
C TYR A 156 8.11 5.31 -26.95
N MET A 157 7.71 4.17 -27.51
CA MET A 157 8.30 3.63 -28.75
C MET A 157 7.71 4.27 -30.00
N HIS A 158 6.38 4.34 -30.07
CA HIS A 158 5.60 4.78 -31.25
C HIS A 158 4.44 5.67 -30.80
N ARG A 159 4.74 6.95 -30.62
CA ARG A 159 3.90 7.95 -29.95
C ARG A 159 2.41 7.91 -30.38
N GLU A 160 2.13 8.01 -31.67
CA GLU A 160 0.75 8.05 -32.18
C GLU A 160 -0.03 6.75 -31.92
N LYS A 161 0.63 5.62 -32.18
CA LYS A 161 0.03 4.29 -31.96
C LYS A 161 -0.24 4.06 -30.47
N GLY A 162 0.74 4.33 -29.62
CA GLY A 162 0.60 4.17 -28.19
C GLY A 162 -0.45 5.11 -27.60
N TRP A 163 -0.53 6.36 -28.10
CA TRP A 163 -1.58 7.31 -27.69
C TRP A 163 -2.98 6.77 -28.03
N LEU A 164 -3.18 6.22 -29.21
CA LEU A 164 -4.45 5.61 -29.60
C LEU A 164 -4.81 4.44 -28.67
N LEU A 165 -3.84 3.59 -28.34
CA LEU A 165 -4.04 2.46 -27.44
C LEU A 165 -4.40 2.90 -26.02
N LEU A 166 -3.73 3.92 -25.50
CA LEU A 166 -4.04 4.50 -24.18
C LEU A 166 -5.43 5.12 -24.13
N ARG A 167 -5.83 5.85 -25.17
CA ARG A 167 -7.21 6.38 -25.30
C ARG A 167 -8.26 5.28 -25.33
N ASN A 168 -8.00 4.20 -26.06
CA ASN A 168 -8.91 3.05 -26.11
C ASN A 168 -9.01 2.35 -24.74
N SER A 169 -7.90 2.24 -24.01
CA SER A 169 -7.90 1.74 -22.63
C SER A 169 -8.72 2.62 -21.69
N TYR A 170 -8.64 3.94 -21.86
CA TYR A 170 -9.43 4.91 -21.09
C TYR A 170 -10.93 4.78 -21.40
N ALA A 171 -11.32 4.73 -22.67
CA ALA A 171 -12.71 4.50 -23.08
C ALA A 171 -13.25 3.19 -22.51
N TYR A 172 -12.49 2.09 -22.65
CA TYR A 172 -12.86 0.80 -22.07
C TYR A 172 -13.06 0.89 -20.55
N ALA A 173 -12.19 1.58 -19.83
CA ALA A 173 -12.28 1.71 -18.39
C ALA A 173 -13.51 2.53 -17.96
N LEU A 174 -13.86 3.59 -18.72
CA LEU A 174 -15.08 4.37 -18.51
C LEU A 174 -16.34 3.54 -18.75
N ASP A 175 -16.42 2.86 -19.89
CA ASP A 175 -17.58 2.07 -20.30
C ASP A 175 -17.85 0.90 -19.33
N ASN A 176 -16.83 0.40 -18.66
CA ASN A 176 -16.92 -0.72 -17.72
C ASN A 176 -16.82 -0.29 -16.25
N GLU A 177 -16.88 1.01 -15.95
CA GLU A 177 -16.83 1.59 -14.59
C GLU A 177 -15.62 1.08 -13.76
N LYS A 178 -14.48 0.88 -14.41
CA LYS A 178 -13.24 0.42 -13.76
C LYS A 178 -12.44 1.61 -13.23
N TYR A 179 -12.89 2.16 -12.14
CA TYR A 179 -12.38 3.43 -11.58
C TYR A 179 -10.88 3.39 -11.22
N ASP A 180 -10.38 2.29 -10.69
CA ASP A 180 -8.97 2.07 -10.40
C ASP A 180 -8.10 2.07 -11.68
N LEU A 181 -8.62 1.51 -12.77
CA LEU A 181 -7.96 1.55 -14.07
C LEU A 181 -7.98 2.97 -14.65
N ILE A 182 -9.13 3.67 -14.57
CA ILE A 182 -9.25 5.09 -14.96
C ILE A 182 -8.19 5.92 -14.25
N TRP A 183 -8.08 5.76 -12.93
CA TRP A 183 -7.11 6.49 -12.12
C TRP A 183 -5.66 6.22 -12.58
N THR A 184 -5.31 4.97 -12.81
CA THR A 184 -3.99 4.58 -13.32
C THR A 184 -3.69 5.21 -14.69
N ILE A 185 -4.67 5.20 -15.61
CA ILE A 185 -4.52 5.79 -16.95
C ILE A 185 -4.32 7.30 -16.86
N LEU A 186 -5.03 7.98 -15.97
CA LEU A 186 -4.90 9.42 -15.81
C LEU A 186 -3.55 9.82 -15.22
N HIS A 187 -2.96 9.00 -14.34
CA HIS A 187 -1.57 9.22 -13.93
C HIS A 187 -0.58 9.07 -15.08
N ILE A 188 -0.80 8.09 -15.96
CA ILE A 188 0.01 7.97 -17.18
C ILE A 188 -0.15 9.21 -18.06
N PHE A 189 -1.36 9.72 -18.21
CA PHE A 189 -1.61 10.94 -18.97
C PHE A 189 -0.94 12.17 -18.35
N GLU A 190 -0.96 12.30 -17.02
CA GLU A 190 -0.27 13.37 -16.31
C GLU A 190 1.26 13.26 -16.49
N GLU A 191 1.82 12.07 -16.40
CA GLU A 191 3.23 11.82 -16.66
C GLU A 191 3.61 12.20 -18.09
N ILE A 192 2.84 11.78 -19.08
CA ILE A 192 3.04 12.12 -20.49
C ILE A 192 2.96 13.64 -20.71
N LYS A 193 1.96 14.31 -20.14
CA LYS A 193 1.78 15.75 -20.23
C LYS A 193 3.00 16.51 -19.69
N ASN A 194 3.49 16.10 -18.53
CA ASN A 194 4.63 16.75 -17.87
C ASN A 194 5.93 16.58 -18.66
N LYS A 195 6.12 15.42 -19.31
CA LYS A 195 7.32 15.13 -20.13
C LYS A 195 7.25 15.76 -21.51
N ASP A 196 6.08 15.81 -22.13
CA ASP A 196 5.92 16.11 -23.56
C ASP A 196 5.20 17.42 -23.87
N ASN A 197 4.78 18.19 -22.86
CA ASN A 197 4.03 19.45 -23.02
C ASN A 197 2.71 19.29 -23.82
N TYR A 198 2.01 18.18 -23.67
CA TYR A 198 0.85 17.80 -24.47
C TYR A 198 -0.42 18.50 -23.97
N SER A 199 -0.78 19.64 -24.56
CA SER A 199 -1.94 20.47 -24.15
C SER A 199 -3.30 19.83 -24.47
N GLU A 200 -3.38 18.91 -25.45
CA GLU A 200 -4.63 18.25 -25.85
C GLU A 200 -5.18 17.27 -24.80
N LEU A 201 -4.34 16.81 -23.88
CA LEU A 201 -4.72 15.87 -22.82
C LEU A 201 -5.71 16.45 -21.81
N MET A 202 -5.66 17.76 -21.59
CA MET A 202 -6.53 18.45 -20.59
C MET A 202 -8.01 18.48 -21.01
N GLN A 203 -8.32 18.30 -22.29
CA GLN A 203 -9.71 18.32 -22.77
C GLN A 203 -10.45 17.01 -22.52
N VAL A 204 -9.75 15.93 -22.14
CA VAL A 204 -10.32 14.59 -21.95
C VAL A 204 -10.72 14.30 -20.51
N VAL A 205 -10.25 15.12 -19.56
CA VAL A 205 -10.51 14.90 -18.12
C VAL A 205 -11.77 15.69 -17.70
N ASP A 206 -12.91 14.99 -17.68
CA ASP A 206 -14.15 15.53 -17.13
C ASP A 206 -14.04 15.69 -15.59
N TYR A 207 -14.59 16.80 -15.05
CA TYR A 207 -14.63 17.11 -13.62
C TYR A 207 -15.18 15.99 -12.72
N LYS A 208 -16.05 15.12 -13.24
CA LYS A 208 -16.53 13.92 -12.54
C LYS A 208 -15.41 12.91 -12.27
N VAL A 209 -14.46 12.82 -13.18
CA VAL A 209 -13.32 11.91 -13.09
C VAL A 209 -12.35 12.40 -12.02
N GLU A 210 -12.15 13.70 -11.85
CA GLU A 210 -11.32 14.26 -10.80
C GLU A 210 -11.78 13.88 -9.38
N LYS A 211 -13.10 13.90 -9.13
CA LYS A 211 -13.66 13.46 -7.85
C LYS A 211 -13.49 11.94 -7.61
N LEU A 212 -13.66 11.15 -8.66
CA LEU A 212 -13.44 9.71 -8.59
C LEU A 212 -11.96 9.37 -8.39
N LEU A 213 -11.07 10.18 -8.97
CA LEU A 213 -9.62 10.05 -8.79
C LEU A 213 -9.15 10.31 -7.37
N LEU A 214 -9.64 11.37 -6.74
CA LEU A 214 -9.35 11.66 -5.33
C LEU A 214 -9.85 10.54 -4.43
N ALA A 215 -10.99 9.95 -4.76
CA ALA A 215 -11.54 8.80 -4.07
C ALA A 215 -10.67 7.54 -4.23
N GLN A 216 -10.10 7.30 -5.40
CA GLN A 216 -9.31 6.08 -5.68
C GLN A 216 -7.83 6.22 -5.32
N LYS A 217 -7.27 7.42 -5.25
CA LYS A 217 -5.91 7.63 -4.74
C LYS A 217 -5.74 6.99 -3.36
N ALA A 218 -6.72 7.19 -2.48
CA ALA A 218 -6.72 6.54 -1.17
C ALA A 218 -6.86 5.01 -1.25
N PHE A 219 -7.48 4.45 -2.31
CA PHE A 219 -7.58 3.00 -2.52
C PHE A 219 -6.26 2.40 -3.03
N VAL A 220 -5.54 3.07 -3.92
CA VAL A 220 -4.22 2.61 -4.43
C VAL A 220 -3.15 2.76 -3.36
N ASP A 221 -3.15 3.84 -2.60
CA ASP A 221 -2.29 3.99 -1.42
C ASP A 221 -2.54 2.84 -0.41
N LYS A 222 -3.78 2.32 -0.33
CA LYS A 222 -4.12 1.11 0.44
C LYS A 222 -3.65 -0.21 -0.18
N LEU A 223 -3.49 -0.31 -1.50
CA LEU A 223 -2.99 -1.54 -2.17
C LEU A 223 -1.48 -1.74 -1.98
N HIS A 224 -0.74 -0.66 -1.85
CA HIS A 224 0.70 -0.70 -1.59
C HIS A 224 1.06 -0.91 -0.11
N ILE A 225 0.12 -0.63 0.79
CA ILE A 225 0.27 -0.92 2.20
C ILE A 225 -0.31 -2.32 2.46
N LYS A 226 0.54 -3.28 2.82
CA LYS A 226 0.07 -4.53 3.45
C LYS A 226 -0.91 -4.12 4.54
N LYS A 227 -2.17 -4.48 4.39
CA LYS A 227 -3.19 -4.22 5.41
C LYS A 227 -2.86 -5.05 6.67
N VAL A 228 -1.93 -4.56 7.44
CA VAL A 228 -1.98 -4.82 8.88
C VAL A 228 -3.18 -3.99 9.35
N PRO A 229 -4.17 -4.60 9.98
CA PRO A 229 -5.30 -3.84 10.47
C PRO A 229 -4.78 -2.69 11.32
N TYR A 230 -5.28 -1.47 11.09
CA TYR A 230 -4.92 -0.34 11.93
C TYR A 230 -5.23 -0.67 13.37
N LYS A 231 -4.25 -0.51 14.24
CA LYS A 231 -4.45 -0.63 15.67
C LYS A 231 -4.95 0.69 16.21
N VAL A 232 -6.20 0.69 16.64
CA VAL A 232 -6.88 1.88 17.15
C VAL A 232 -7.20 1.68 18.62
N LEU A 233 -6.74 2.60 19.45
CA LEU A 233 -7.11 2.68 20.84
C LEU A 233 -8.21 3.71 21.03
N ILE A 234 -9.33 3.30 21.62
CA ILE A 234 -10.39 4.22 22.07
C ILE A 234 -10.20 4.47 23.54
N LEU A 235 -10.01 5.72 23.89
CA LEU A 235 -9.69 6.17 25.24
C LEU A 235 -10.79 7.10 25.78
N ASP A 236 -11.26 6.81 26.96
CA ASP A 236 -12.09 7.69 27.78
C ASP A 236 -11.54 7.78 29.20
N GLU A 237 -12.24 8.43 30.12
CA GLU A 237 -11.74 8.66 31.46
C GLU A 237 -11.59 7.37 32.27
N ASP A 238 -12.55 6.46 32.24
CA ASP A 238 -12.64 5.31 33.13
C ASP A 238 -12.88 3.94 32.43
N ASN A 239 -13.05 3.92 31.11
CA ASN A 239 -13.31 2.71 30.31
C ASN A 239 -14.52 1.90 30.77
N VAL A 240 -15.62 2.57 31.12
CA VAL A 240 -16.81 1.94 31.69
C VAL A 240 -17.93 1.73 30.66
N PHE A 241 -18.17 2.69 29.79
CA PHE A 241 -19.30 2.64 28.86
C PHE A 241 -18.99 3.19 27.47
N LEU A 242 -18.62 4.48 27.34
CA LEU A 242 -18.54 5.20 26.05
C LEU A 242 -17.53 4.57 25.10
N SER A 243 -16.31 4.33 25.55
CA SER A 243 -15.27 3.70 24.74
C SER A 243 -15.68 2.32 24.21
N HIS A 244 -16.38 1.52 25.01
CA HIS A 244 -16.89 0.23 24.59
C HIS A 244 -18.01 0.34 23.56
N ILE A 245 -18.95 1.28 23.73
CA ILE A 245 -20.04 1.52 22.76
C ILE A 245 -19.48 1.97 21.42
N ILE A 246 -18.57 2.94 21.42
CA ILE A 246 -17.91 3.40 20.20
C ILE A 246 -17.11 2.27 19.52
N ALA A 247 -16.40 1.45 20.29
CA ALA A 247 -15.71 0.28 19.74
C ALA A 247 -16.65 -0.71 19.06
N LEU A 248 -17.81 -0.96 19.64
CA LEU A 248 -18.82 -1.86 19.07
C LEU A 248 -19.44 -1.28 17.79
N LEU A 249 -19.77 0.00 17.80
CA LEU A 249 -20.30 0.71 16.63
C LEU A 249 -19.29 0.75 15.49
N LEU A 250 -18.02 1.11 15.74
CA LEU A 250 -16.97 1.10 14.73
C LEU A 250 -16.73 -0.30 14.16
N ARG A 251 -16.74 -1.34 14.99
CA ARG A 251 -16.65 -2.73 14.52
C ARG A 251 -17.85 -3.15 13.66
N SER A 252 -19.01 -2.53 13.82
CA SER A 252 -20.20 -2.82 13.00
C SER A 252 -20.14 -2.19 11.61
N ILE A 253 -19.40 -1.09 11.43
CA ILE A 253 -19.29 -0.33 10.18
C ILE A 253 -17.94 -0.48 9.48
N CYS A 254 -16.93 -1.06 10.16
CA CYS A 254 -15.61 -1.35 9.59
C CYS A 254 -15.43 -2.84 9.34
N ARG A 255 -14.68 -3.22 8.32
CA ARG A 255 -14.33 -4.63 8.09
C ARG A 255 -13.30 -5.08 9.14
N LYS A 256 -13.44 -6.31 9.63
CA LYS A 256 -12.54 -6.87 10.66
C LYS A 256 -11.06 -6.92 10.21
N GLU A 257 -10.84 -7.00 8.91
CA GLU A 257 -9.51 -7.06 8.32
C GLU A 257 -8.83 -5.68 8.26
N ASP A 258 -9.57 -4.61 8.43
CA ASP A 258 -9.08 -3.25 8.26
C ASP A 258 -8.70 -2.57 9.57
N ILE A 259 -9.26 -3.03 10.70
CA ILE A 259 -9.11 -2.35 11.99
C ILE A 259 -9.10 -3.34 13.16
N PHE A 260 -8.12 -3.17 14.03
CA PHE A 260 -8.10 -3.77 15.36
C PHE A 260 -8.40 -2.67 16.38
N ILE A 261 -9.49 -2.81 17.12
CA ILE A 261 -9.93 -1.81 18.08
C ILE A 261 -9.76 -2.35 19.49
N ASP A 262 -9.03 -1.61 20.31
CA ASP A 262 -8.95 -1.82 21.76
C ASP A 262 -9.56 -0.62 22.50
N THR A 263 -9.88 -0.80 23.77
CA THR A 263 -10.43 0.24 24.64
C THR A 263 -9.67 0.30 25.93
N ALA A 264 -9.44 1.51 26.45
CA ALA A 264 -8.85 1.71 27.77
C ALA A 264 -9.36 3.03 28.38
N GLY A 265 -9.13 3.21 29.68
CA GLY A 265 -9.33 4.47 30.38
C GLY A 265 -8.01 5.04 30.93
N ILE A 266 -7.97 6.32 31.22
CA ILE A 266 -6.90 6.92 32.02
C ILE A 266 -6.97 6.36 33.44
N GLY A 267 -8.16 6.26 34.00
CA GLY A 267 -8.51 5.49 35.18
C GLY A 267 -8.98 4.07 34.85
N GLN A 268 -9.50 3.42 35.84
CA GLN A 268 -10.19 2.14 35.70
C GLN A 268 -11.48 2.17 36.53
N GLY A 269 -12.60 2.13 35.83
CA GLY A 269 -13.93 2.09 36.47
C GLY A 269 -14.51 0.68 36.55
N ILE A 270 -15.70 0.58 37.08
CA ILE A 270 -16.47 -0.68 37.14
C ILE A 270 -17.37 -0.73 35.90
N LEU A 271 -17.15 -1.71 35.04
CA LEU A 271 -17.88 -1.88 33.79
C LEU A 271 -19.37 -2.13 34.03
N ASN A 272 -20.23 -1.33 33.40
CA ASN A 272 -21.67 -1.54 33.44
C ASN A 272 -22.14 -2.40 32.25
N MET A 273 -21.97 -3.71 32.39
CA MET A 273 -22.38 -4.69 31.35
C MET A 273 -23.89 -4.65 31.04
N ASN A 274 -24.73 -4.30 32.00
CA ASN A 274 -26.18 -4.27 31.76
C ASN A 274 -26.56 -3.14 30.80
N ASP A 275 -26.03 -1.94 31.01
CA ASP A 275 -26.31 -0.80 30.14
C ASP A 275 -25.77 -1.03 28.74
N ILE A 276 -24.56 -1.64 28.61
CA ILE A 276 -24.01 -2.03 27.31
C ILE A 276 -24.89 -3.05 26.59
N LYS A 277 -25.37 -4.09 27.31
CA LYS A 277 -26.29 -5.09 26.73
C LYS A 277 -27.60 -4.47 26.29
N VAL A 278 -28.17 -3.56 27.10
CA VAL A 278 -29.41 -2.83 26.76
C VAL A 278 -29.19 -1.98 25.50
N PHE A 279 -28.07 -1.24 25.43
CA PHE A 279 -27.71 -0.44 24.26
C PHE A 279 -27.56 -1.33 23.01
N CYS A 280 -26.81 -2.43 23.08
CA CYS A 280 -26.63 -3.36 21.97
C CYS A 280 -27.96 -3.94 21.49
N LYS A 281 -28.84 -4.35 22.40
CA LYS A 281 -30.18 -4.90 22.07
C LYS A 281 -31.06 -3.85 21.38
N LEU A 282 -31.11 -2.63 21.88
CA LEU A 282 -31.92 -1.53 21.30
C LEU A 282 -31.42 -1.14 19.91
N ASN A 283 -30.17 -1.38 19.62
CA ASN A 283 -29.51 -0.95 18.39
C ASN A 283 -29.18 -2.09 17.41
N ASN A 284 -29.66 -3.32 17.70
CA ASN A 284 -29.36 -4.52 16.88
C ASN A 284 -27.86 -4.78 16.66
N ILE A 285 -27.04 -4.51 17.68
CA ILE A 285 -25.60 -4.72 17.64
C ILE A 285 -25.26 -6.00 18.41
N SER A 286 -24.37 -6.82 17.88
CA SER A 286 -23.87 -7.99 18.58
C SER A 286 -23.07 -7.57 19.81
N CYS A 287 -23.52 -7.98 20.99
CA CYS A 287 -22.83 -7.71 22.24
C CYS A 287 -21.88 -8.86 22.57
N PRO A 288 -20.58 -8.59 22.83
CA PRO A 288 -19.65 -9.63 23.24
C PRO A 288 -20.02 -10.18 24.63
N GLU A 289 -19.75 -11.46 24.84
CA GLU A 289 -20.02 -12.11 26.13
C GLU A 289 -19.17 -11.56 27.28
N LYS A 290 -17.94 -11.12 26.95
CA LYS A 290 -16.99 -10.58 27.93
C LYS A 290 -16.40 -9.27 27.43
N LEU A 291 -16.56 -8.23 28.23
CA LEU A 291 -15.84 -6.98 28.16
C LEU A 291 -15.16 -6.75 29.51
N CYS A 292 -14.07 -6.05 29.53
CA CYS A 292 -13.41 -5.65 30.77
C CYS A 292 -12.91 -4.22 30.67
N SER A 293 -13.10 -3.45 31.73
CA SER A 293 -12.48 -2.14 31.88
C SER A 293 -10.99 -2.32 32.07
N LYS A 294 -10.20 -1.53 31.34
CA LYS A 294 -8.74 -1.55 31.41
C LYS A 294 -8.22 -0.14 31.62
N ARG A 295 -7.20 -0.02 32.45
CA ARG A 295 -6.37 1.19 32.48
C ARG A 295 -5.33 1.12 31.38
N ILE A 296 -5.05 2.25 30.74
CA ILE A 296 -4.00 2.37 29.75
C ILE A 296 -2.64 2.04 30.36
N THR A 297 -1.88 1.16 29.70
CA THR A 297 -0.53 0.76 30.13
C THR A 297 0.54 1.12 29.12
N SER A 298 0.17 1.15 27.84
CA SER A 298 1.04 1.53 26.73
C SER A 298 0.21 2.05 25.57
N ILE A 299 0.76 2.96 24.82
CA ILE A 299 0.11 3.55 23.64
C ILE A 299 0.94 3.38 22.37
N TYR A 300 2.23 3.02 22.51
CA TYR A 300 3.20 2.94 21.39
C TYR A 300 2.92 1.82 20.39
N GLU A 301 1.95 0.96 20.67
CA GLU A 301 1.55 -0.12 19.79
C GLU A 301 0.35 0.22 18.89
N TYR A 302 -0.20 1.44 19.00
CA TYR A 302 -1.37 1.89 18.26
C TYR A 302 -1.00 2.90 17.17
N ASP A 303 -1.68 2.79 16.03
CA ASP A 303 -1.53 3.73 14.91
C ASP A 303 -2.35 5.00 15.14
N TYR A 304 -3.49 4.84 15.84
CA TYR A 304 -4.41 5.92 16.18
C TYR A 304 -4.89 5.82 17.62
N ILE A 305 -5.03 6.97 18.24
CA ILE A 305 -5.72 7.09 19.55
C ILE A 305 -6.93 8.02 19.36
N ILE A 306 -8.09 7.58 19.83
CA ILE A 306 -9.32 8.34 19.78
C ILE A 306 -9.74 8.64 21.21
N CYS A 307 -9.63 9.89 21.61
CA CYS A 307 -9.91 10.34 22.98
C CYS A 307 -11.32 10.91 23.06
N PHE A 308 -12.08 10.45 24.04
CA PHE A 308 -13.43 10.95 24.36
C PHE A 308 -13.45 11.59 25.72
N ASN A 309 -13.79 12.89 25.78
CA ASN A 309 -13.89 13.66 27.02
C ASN A 309 -12.63 13.58 27.90
N THR A 310 -11.49 13.28 27.31
CA THR A 310 -10.21 13.16 27.99
C THR A 310 -9.08 13.67 27.12
N MET A 311 -7.96 14.06 27.71
CA MET A 311 -6.79 14.52 27.01
C MET A 311 -5.57 13.70 27.43
N ILE A 312 -4.72 13.40 26.47
CA ILE A 312 -3.38 12.85 26.69
C ILE A 312 -2.37 13.96 26.40
N ASP A 313 -1.25 13.95 27.13
CA ASP A 313 -0.21 14.95 26.94
C ASP A 313 0.39 14.86 25.54
N PRO A 314 0.26 15.90 24.68
CA PRO A 314 0.76 15.87 23.30
C PRO A 314 2.26 15.66 23.19
N GLU A 315 3.05 16.02 24.20
CA GLU A 315 4.50 15.90 24.18
C GLU A 315 4.96 14.43 24.25
N MET A 316 4.10 13.53 24.70
CA MET A 316 4.40 12.10 24.79
C MET A 316 4.24 11.33 23.47
N TYR A 317 3.72 11.95 22.36
CA TYR A 317 3.17 11.19 21.22
C TYR A 317 3.44 11.79 19.85
N SER A 318 4.65 12.23 19.55
CA SER A 318 5.00 12.90 18.29
C SER A 318 4.73 12.08 17.02
N GLU A 319 4.58 10.75 17.12
CA GLU A 319 4.42 9.84 15.98
C GLU A 319 3.02 9.21 15.85
N ILE A 320 2.15 9.36 16.87
CA ILE A 320 0.82 8.73 16.89
C ILE A 320 -0.25 9.77 16.54
N LYS A 321 -1.14 9.43 15.62
CA LYS A 321 -2.28 10.29 15.27
C LYS A 321 -3.35 10.23 16.36
N VAL A 322 -3.61 11.37 17.00
CA VAL A 322 -4.62 11.47 18.07
C VAL A 322 -5.83 12.29 17.58
N LEU A 323 -7.03 11.73 17.74
CA LEU A 323 -8.29 12.39 17.47
C LEU A 323 -9.00 12.68 18.79
N TYR A 324 -9.44 13.91 18.98
CA TYR A 324 -10.14 14.35 20.20
C TYR A 324 -11.59 14.66 19.91
N TYR A 325 -12.48 14.10 20.75
CA TYR A 325 -13.92 14.35 20.74
C TYR A 325 -14.39 14.72 22.14
N ASN A 326 -14.84 15.95 22.31
CA ASN A 326 -15.32 16.47 23.58
C ASN A 326 -16.83 16.68 23.55
N ASN A 327 -17.46 16.64 24.71
CA ASN A 327 -18.92 16.86 24.89
C ASN A 327 -19.79 15.88 24.09
N VAL A 328 -19.35 14.62 23.97
CA VAL A 328 -20.13 13.59 23.29
C VAL A 328 -21.29 13.15 24.19
N ASP A 329 -22.52 13.35 23.69
CA ASP A 329 -23.71 12.81 24.35
C ASP A 329 -23.93 11.35 23.88
N PHE A 330 -23.72 10.42 24.81
CA PHE A 330 -23.83 8.99 24.58
C PHE A 330 -25.25 8.44 24.64
N LYS A 331 -26.25 9.30 24.87
CA LYS A 331 -27.67 8.90 24.92
C LYS A 331 -28.32 8.92 23.54
N ASP A 332 -27.77 9.69 22.60
CA ASP A 332 -28.26 9.81 21.25
C ASP A 332 -27.53 8.87 20.30
N LYS A 333 -28.26 7.82 19.86
CA LYS A 333 -27.70 6.83 18.90
C LYS A 333 -27.30 7.44 17.56
N GLU A 334 -28.09 8.36 17.02
CA GLU A 334 -27.85 8.94 15.71
C GLU A 334 -26.56 9.78 15.75
N GLN A 335 -26.36 10.54 16.82
CA GLN A 335 -25.13 11.28 17.04
C GLN A 335 -23.92 10.34 17.17
N LEU A 336 -24.04 9.23 17.90
CA LEU A 336 -22.96 8.25 18.03
C LEU A 336 -22.64 7.57 16.69
N MET A 337 -23.64 7.27 15.86
CA MET A 337 -23.43 6.71 14.53
C MET A 337 -22.74 7.72 13.60
N LEU A 338 -23.17 8.98 13.58
CA LEU A 338 -22.52 10.05 12.82
C LEU A 338 -21.07 10.26 13.26
N LEU A 339 -20.83 10.20 14.56
CA LEU A 339 -19.50 10.26 15.13
C LEU A 339 -18.62 9.09 14.65
N CYS A 340 -19.16 7.86 14.65
CA CYS A 340 -18.44 6.70 14.15
C CYS A 340 -18.14 6.79 12.64
N VAL A 341 -19.04 7.35 11.85
CA VAL A 341 -18.82 7.63 10.43
C VAL A 341 -17.71 8.68 10.24
N ASP A 342 -17.71 9.76 11.05
CA ASP A 342 -16.64 10.76 11.04
C ASP A 342 -15.28 10.15 11.41
N ILE A 343 -15.23 9.32 12.46
CA ILE A 343 -14.02 8.59 12.86
C ILE A 343 -13.56 7.68 11.72
N LYS A 344 -14.47 6.88 11.14
CA LYS A 344 -14.15 6.02 10.01
C LYS A 344 -13.57 6.81 8.83
N THR A 345 -14.18 7.93 8.51
CA THR A 345 -13.72 8.83 7.44
C THR A 345 -12.32 9.38 7.72
N LYS A 346 -12.02 9.75 8.96
CA LYS A 346 -10.70 10.26 9.35
C LYS A 346 -9.62 9.16 9.37
N LEU A 347 -10.01 7.92 9.71
CA LEU A 347 -9.08 6.78 9.71
C LEU A 347 -8.77 6.28 8.29
N PHE A 348 -9.78 6.21 7.43
CA PHE A 348 -9.69 5.53 6.13
C PHE A 348 -9.86 6.46 4.92
N GLY A 349 -10.16 7.75 5.13
CA GLY A 349 -10.53 8.68 4.06
C GLY A 349 -11.96 8.48 3.57
N GLN A 350 -12.45 9.35 2.67
CA GLN A 350 -13.86 9.41 2.21
C GLN A 350 -14.33 8.22 1.35
N LEU A 351 -13.67 7.08 1.36
CA LEU A 351 -13.73 6.04 0.32
C LEU A 351 -14.59 4.83 0.59
N GLU A 352 -15.49 4.89 1.54
CA GLU A 352 -16.48 3.81 1.74
C GLU A 352 -17.88 4.39 1.93
N LEU A 353 -18.41 4.98 0.89
CA LEU A 353 -19.86 5.13 0.70
C LEU A 353 -20.29 4.33 -0.50
#